data_644adbe7ee4213edf58650d1941b0c8d
#
_entry.id   644adbe7ee4213edf58650d1941b0c8d
#
_cell.length_a   1.000
_cell.length_b   1.000
_cell.length_c   1.000
_cell.angle_alpha   90.00
_cell.angle_beta   90.00
_cell.angle_gamma   90.00
#
_symmetry.space_group_name_H-M   'P 1'
#
loop_
_entity.id
_entity.type
_entity.pdbx_description
1 polymer ?
#
loop_
_entity_poly.entity_id
_entity_poly.type
_entity_poly.pdbx_seq_one_letter_code
_entity_poly.pdbx_strand_id
1 'polypeptide(L)'
;LAPAAQISLVPGNHDALVRVPEEQGLGRLAAFTRAGDGWPFVHHVGPAALIGLSSARPTAPLLARGRIGAAQRSRLAAILAAEREAGRIRIVLLHHPVADGAVRWRKALADRAALCDVLRREGAELVLHGHARDARFDAIAGPQAPIPCLCVPSSSALPNPRDEGARWHRLTLSCAGGACCADVEVRRWSTAAQAFVPS
;
A
#
# COMPACT_ATOMS: atom_id res chain seq x y z
N LEU A 1 6.53 22.01 17.59
CA LEU A 1 6.79 20.72 16.95
C LEU A 1 5.44 20.01 16.87
N ALA A 2 4.96 19.68 15.68
CA ALA A 2 3.84 18.77 15.52
C ALA A 2 4.16 17.47 16.29
N PRO A 3 3.16 16.82 16.94
CA PRO A 3 3.38 15.53 17.57
C PRO A 3 4.03 14.61 16.54
N ALA A 4 5.01 13.83 16.98
CA ALA A 4 5.80 12.98 16.10
C ALA A 4 4.87 12.20 15.16
N ALA A 5 4.97 12.46 13.86
CA ALA A 5 4.12 11.82 12.86
C ALA A 5 4.30 10.31 12.96
N GLN A 6 3.21 9.58 13.04
CA GLN A 6 3.25 8.13 13.04
C GLN A 6 3.60 7.65 11.63
N ILE A 7 4.71 6.92 11.51
CA ILE A 7 5.16 6.37 10.23
C ILE A 7 4.68 4.93 10.09
N SER A 8 4.03 4.63 8.96
CA SER A 8 3.67 3.29 8.53
C SER A 8 4.38 3.00 7.21
N LEU A 9 5.25 2.00 7.17
CA LEU A 9 6.07 1.69 6.01
C LEU A 9 5.83 0.24 5.56
N VAL A 10 5.69 0.02 4.25
CA VAL A 10 5.64 -1.31 3.65
C VAL A 10 6.79 -1.48 2.66
N PRO A 11 7.50 -2.63 2.68
CA PRO A 11 8.64 -2.85 1.80
C PRO A 11 8.21 -3.18 0.39
N GLY A 12 9.01 -2.73 -0.58
CA GLY A 12 8.88 -3.04 -1.99
C GLY A 12 9.92 -4.05 -2.49
N ASN A 13 9.91 -4.32 -3.78
CA ASN A 13 10.83 -5.27 -4.41
C ASN A 13 12.30 -4.81 -4.32
N HIS A 14 12.57 -3.52 -4.24
CA HIS A 14 13.92 -2.98 -4.09
C HIS A 14 14.51 -3.19 -2.70
N ASP A 15 13.69 -3.36 -1.68
CA ASP A 15 14.12 -3.64 -0.31
C ASP A 15 14.51 -5.11 -0.10
N ALA A 16 14.21 -5.99 -1.07
CA ALA A 16 14.48 -7.43 -1.03
C ALA A 16 15.08 -7.96 -2.33
N LEU A 17 16.02 -7.21 -2.95
CA LEU A 17 16.61 -7.59 -4.24
C LEU A 17 17.39 -8.91 -4.18
N VAL A 18 18.09 -9.13 -3.07
CA VAL A 18 18.92 -10.33 -2.85
C VAL A 18 18.54 -11.02 -1.55
N ARG A 19 18.91 -12.29 -1.43
CA ARG A 19 18.78 -13.03 -0.18
C ARG A 19 19.93 -12.62 0.74
N VAL A 20 19.58 -11.97 1.84
CA VAL A 20 20.48 -11.60 2.93
C VAL A 20 19.80 -11.99 4.26
N PRO A 21 20.56 -12.13 5.35
CA PRO A 21 19.98 -12.25 6.69
C PRO A 21 18.99 -11.11 6.96
N GLU A 22 17.93 -11.39 7.73
CA GLU A 22 16.82 -10.45 7.94
C GLU A 22 17.31 -9.09 8.49
N GLU A 23 18.27 -9.11 9.41
CA GLU A 23 18.87 -7.93 10.02
C GLU A 23 19.63 -7.04 9.02
N GLN A 24 20.09 -7.61 7.90
CA GLN A 24 20.75 -6.87 6.80
C GLN A 24 19.80 -6.43 5.70
N GLY A 25 18.58 -6.97 5.69
CA GLY A 25 17.54 -6.69 4.71
C GLY A 25 16.33 -5.99 5.34
N LEU A 26 15.19 -6.64 5.27
CA LEU A 26 13.90 -6.09 5.74
C LEU A 26 13.88 -5.78 7.24
N GLY A 27 14.69 -6.43 8.06
CA GLY A 27 14.82 -6.13 9.48
C GLY A 27 15.28 -4.71 9.78
N ARG A 28 16.01 -4.04 8.85
CA ARG A 28 16.37 -2.62 8.96
C ARG A 28 15.15 -1.69 8.97
N LEU A 29 14.04 -2.15 8.45
CA LEU A 29 12.79 -1.40 8.42
C LEU A 29 11.92 -1.65 9.67
N ALA A 30 12.33 -2.54 10.57
CA ALA A 30 11.54 -2.98 11.72
C ALA A 30 11.06 -1.81 12.61
N ALA A 31 11.90 -0.78 12.81
CA ALA A 31 11.56 0.41 13.58
C ALA A 31 10.36 1.20 12.99
N PHE A 32 10.12 1.09 11.68
CA PHE A 32 9.06 1.80 10.96
C PHE A 32 7.86 0.91 10.63
N THR A 33 8.08 -0.40 10.55
CA THR A 33 7.01 -1.35 10.23
C THR A 33 6.27 -1.82 11.47
N ARG A 34 6.91 -1.75 12.65
CA ARG A 34 6.40 -2.34 13.91
C ARG A 34 5.92 -3.79 13.71
N ALA A 35 6.51 -4.48 12.76
CA ALA A 35 6.18 -5.87 12.44
C ALA A 35 6.87 -6.87 13.40
N GLY A 36 6.98 -6.53 14.69
CA GLY A 36 7.60 -7.39 15.70
C GLY A 36 7.00 -8.80 15.75
N ASP A 37 5.70 -8.90 15.51
CA ASP A 37 4.96 -10.16 15.40
C ASP A 37 4.83 -10.67 13.95
N GLY A 38 5.58 -10.08 13.03
CA GLY A 38 5.53 -10.37 11.59
C GLY A 38 4.43 -9.63 10.83
N TRP A 39 4.29 -9.96 9.56
CA TRP A 39 3.31 -9.36 8.66
C TRP A 39 1.96 -10.09 8.70
N PRO A 40 0.78 -9.39 8.55
CA PRO A 40 0.63 -7.92 8.47
C PRO A 40 0.87 -7.24 9.82
N PHE A 41 1.24 -5.95 9.79
CA PHE A 41 1.12 -5.08 10.98
C PHE A 41 -0.20 -4.29 10.94
N VAL A 42 -0.63 -3.79 12.09
CA VAL A 42 -1.76 -2.85 12.21
C VAL A 42 -1.33 -1.62 13.00
N HIS A 43 -1.55 -0.44 12.42
CA HIS A 43 -1.41 0.84 13.13
C HIS A 43 -2.77 1.55 13.17
N HIS A 44 -3.23 1.89 14.36
CA HIS A 44 -4.44 2.67 14.52
C HIS A 44 -4.12 4.17 14.51
N VAL A 45 -4.80 4.92 13.64
CA VAL A 45 -4.70 6.39 13.54
C VAL A 45 -6.12 6.96 13.57
N GLY A 46 -6.53 7.50 14.72
CA GLY A 46 -7.92 7.89 14.91
C GLY A 46 -8.88 6.73 14.64
N PRO A 47 -9.89 6.91 13.77
CA PRO A 47 -10.83 5.85 13.42
C PRO A 47 -10.28 4.84 12.42
N ALA A 48 -9.09 5.04 11.86
CA ALA A 48 -8.53 4.19 10.81
C ALA A 48 -7.59 3.12 11.35
N ALA A 49 -7.65 1.92 10.77
CA ALA A 49 -6.69 0.84 10.88
C ALA A 49 -5.85 0.77 9.60
N LEU A 50 -4.57 1.13 9.68
CA LEU A 50 -3.60 1.00 8.61
C LEU A 50 -3.00 -0.41 8.68
N ILE A 51 -3.31 -1.26 7.70
CA ILE A 51 -2.94 -2.67 7.68
C ILE A 51 -1.86 -2.88 6.63
N GLY A 52 -0.61 -2.99 7.07
CA GLY A 52 0.55 -3.10 6.20
C GLY A 52 0.90 -4.53 5.82
N LEU A 53 1.06 -4.80 4.54
CA LEU A 53 1.45 -6.08 3.96
C LEU A 53 2.86 -6.00 3.37
N SER A 54 3.67 -7.03 3.59
CA SER A 54 4.92 -7.18 2.85
C SER A 54 4.67 -8.02 1.60
N SER A 55 4.88 -7.41 0.43
CA SER A 55 4.95 -8.11 -0.85
C SER A 55 6.38 -8.27 -1.37
N ALA A 56 7.36 -7.80 -0.60
CA ALA A 56 8.78 -7.85 -0.92
C ALA A 56 9.32 -9.29 -0.84
N ARG A 57 10.10 -9.67 -1.85
CA ARG A 57 10.79 -10.96 -1.89
C ARG A 57 11.97 -10.92 -2.87
N PRO A 58 13.03 -11.67 -2.63
CA PRO A 58 14.08 -11.87 -3.63
C PRO A 58 13.49 -12.50 -4.91
N THR A 59 13.88 -11.96 -6.06
CA THR A 59 13.47 -12.46 -7.38
C THR A 59 14.68 -12.60 -8.29
N ALA A 60 14.54 -13.39 -9.36
CA ALA A 60 15.56 -13.46 -10.39
C ALA A 60 15.79 -12.10 -11.05
N PRO A 61 16.98 -11.84 -11.62
CA PRO A 61 17.26 -10.63 -12.36
C PRO A 61 16.15 -10.30 -13.38
N LEU A 62 15.83 -9.02 -13.55
CA LEU A 62 14.79 -8.51 -14.44
C LEU A 62 13.34 -8.83 -14.02
N LEU A 63 13.15 -9.55 -12.94
CA LEU A 63 11.85 -9.72 -12.30
C LEU A 63 11.72 -8.78 -11.11
N ALA A 64 10.54 -8.18 -10.98
CA ALA A 64 10.18 -7.33 -9.84
C ALA A 64 8.80 -7.77 -9.30
N ARG A 65 8.61 -9.08 -9.17
CA ARG A 65 7.34 -9.69 -8.73
C ARG A 65 7.25 -9.70 -7.21
N GLY A 66 6.06 -9.36 -6.71
CA GLY A 66 5.73 -9.53 -5.30
C GLY A 66 5.05 -10.85 -4.99
N ARG A 67 4.93 -11.15 -3.69
CA ARG A 67 4.10 -12.24 -3.18
C ARG A 67 3.75 -11.99 -1.71
N ILE A 68 2.49 -12.18 -1.35
CA ILE A 68 2.02 -12.07 0.05
C ILE A 68 2.19 -13.39 0.79
N GLY A 69 1.86 -14.51 0.17
CA GLY A 69 1.89 -15.83 0.79
C GLY A 69 0.62 -16.15 1.60
N ALA A 70 0.38 -17.45 1.81
CA ALA A 70 -0.86 -17.92 2.43
C ALA A 70 -1.00 -17.49 3.90
N ALA A 71 0.07 -17.60 4.68
CA ALA A 71 0.05 -17.24 6.09
C ALA A 71 -0.30 -15.76 6.32
N GLN A 72 0.28 -14.86 5.52
CA GLN A 72 -0.01 -13.44 5.62
C GLN A 72 -1.45 -13.11 5.18
N ARG A 73 -1.95 -13.77 4.11
CA ARG A 73 -3.35 -13.62 3.68
C ARG A 73 -4.35 -14.13 4.71
N SER A 74 -4.06 -15.24 5.39
CA SER A 74 -4.92 -15.76 6.46
C SER A 74 -5.00 -14.79 7.64
N ARG A 75 -3.86 -14.24 8.07
CA ARG A 75 -3.83 -13.22 9.13
C ARG A 75 -4.55 -11.94 8.70
N LEU A 76 -4.38 -11.51 7.43
CA LEU A 76 -5.10 -10.36 6.88
C LEU A 76 -6.61 -10.55 6.98
N ALA A 77 -7.14 -11.72 6.63
CA ALA A 77 -8.57 -12.00 6.72
C ALA A 77 -9.09 -11.83 8.16
N ALA A 78 -8.39 -12.38 9.14
CA ALA A 78 -8.75 -12.25 10.55
C ALA A 78 -8.69 -10.78 11.03
N ILE A 79 -7.66 -10.03 10.64
CA ILE A 79 -7.53 -8.60 10.96
C ILE A 79 -8.67 -7.80 10.35
N LEU A 80 -8.96 -7.98 9.06
CA LEU A 80 -10.03 -7.25 8.37
C LEU A 80 -11.40 -7.51 9.01
N ALA A 81 -11.67 -8.74 9.44
CA ALA A 81 -12.88 -9.08 10.16
C ALA A 81 -12.96 -8.37 11.53
N ALA A 82 -11.90 -8.44 12.32
CA ALA A 82 -11.84 -7.82 13.64
C ALA A 82 -11.96 -6.28 13.57
N GLU A 83 -11.27 -5.65 12.61
CA GLU A 83 -11.34 -4.19 12.46
C GLU A 83 -12.72 -3.73 11.91
N ARG A 84 -13.40 -4.57 11.12
CA ARG A 84 -14.80 -4.34 10.72
C ARG A 84 -15.74 -4.37 11.93
N GLU A 85 -15.60 -5.38 12.80
CA GLU A 85 -16.41 -5.49 14.03
C GLU A 85 -16.17 -4.32 14.98
N ALA A 86 -14.93 -3.81 15.00
CA ALA A 86 -14.58 -2.60 15.78
C ALA A 86 -15.05 -1.28 15.10
N GLY A 87 -15.71 -1.34 13.94
CA GLY A 87 -16.21 -0.16 13.22
C GLY A 87 -15.12 0.75 12.66
N ARG A 88 -13.92 0.23 12.36
CA ARG A 88 -12.79 1.01 11.87
C ARG A 88 -12.76 1.10 10.36
N ILE A 89 -12.20 2.19 9.85
CA ILE A 89 -11.86 2.36 8.44
C ILE A 89 -10.62 1.51 8.15
N ARG A 90 -10.74 0.49 7.32
CA ARG A 90 -9.66 -0.45 7.02
C ARG A 90 -8.92 -0.01 5.75
N ILE A 91 -7.67 0.44 5.92
CA ILE A 91 -6.81 0.88 4.83
C ILE A 91 -5.66 -0.13 4.68
N VAL A 92 -5.66 -0.86 3.57
CA VAL A 92 -4.62 -1.85 3.27
C VAL A 92 -3.47 -1.19 2.51
N LEU A 93 -2.26 -1.35 3.04
CA LEU A 93 -1.03 -0.80 2.47
C LEU A 93 -0.18 -1.95 1.92
N LEU A 94 0.24 -1.85 0.67
CA LEU A 94 1.21 -2.77 0.08
C LEU A 94 1.95 -2.11 -1.08
N HIS A 95 3.10 -2.68 -1.49
CA HIS A 95 3.87 -2.10 -2.58
C HIS A 95 3.30 -2.44 -3.97
N HIS A 96 2.96 -3.70 -4.23
CA HIS A 96 2.52 -4.15 -5.55
C HIS A 96 1.02 -3.93 -5.79
N PRO A 97 0.60 -3.52 -7.01
CA PRO A 97 -0.81 -3.32 -7.35
C PRO A 97 -1.65 -4.59 -7.19
N VAL A 98 -2.91 -4.40 -6.80
CA VAL A 98 -3.92 -5.47 -6.71
C VAL A 98 -4.89 -5.47 -7.89
N ALA A 99 -5.04 -4.34 -8.60
CA ALA A 99 -5.87 -4.26 -9.80
C ALA A 99 -5.24 -5.01 -10.97
N ASP A 100 -6.09 -5.59 -11.82
CA ASP A 100 -5.63 -6.31 -13.00
C ASP A 100 -5.09 -5.35 -14.06
N GLY A 101 -4.09 -5.79 -14.81
CA GLY A 101 -3.50 -4.96 -15.87
C GLY A 101 -2.70 -3.74 -15.40
N ALA A 102 -2.63 -3.47 -14.08
CA ALA A 102 -1.90 -2.33 -13.54
C ALA A 102 -0.41 -2.33 -13.89
N VAL A 103 0.19 -3.50 -13.99
CA VAL A 103 1.60 -3.69 -14.38
C VAL A 103 1.77 -4.95 -15.22
N ARG A 104 2.86 -5.03 -15.99
CA ARG A 104 3.22 -6.24 -16.75
C ARG A 104 3.46 -7.41 -15.78
N TRP A 105 3.20 -8.65 -16.24
CA TRP A 105 3.33 -9.88 -15.44
C TRP A 105 4.66 -10.03 -14.67
N ARG A 106 5.77 -9.53 -15.24
CA ARG A 106 7.10 -9.54 -14.60
C ARG A 106 7.22 -8.66 -13.36
N LYS A 107 6.25 -7.76 -13.18
CA LYS A 107 6.15 -6.82 -12.06
C LYS A 107 4.92 -7.06 -11.19
N ALA A 108 4.08 -8.02 -11.56
CA ALA A 108 2.81 -8.25 -10.88
C ALA A 108 2.97 -8.99 -9.55
N LEU A 109 1.99 -8.84 -8.69
CA LEU A 109 1.84 -9.66 -7.49
C LEU A 109 1.50 -11.10 -7.89
N ALA A 110 2.37 -12.05 -7.53
CA ALA A 110 2.27 -13.43 -8.00
C ALA A 110 0.99 -14.15 -7.52
N ASP A 111 0.52 -13.81 -6.35
CA ASP A 111 -0.68 -14.37 -5.73
C ASP A 111 -1.80 -13.32 -5.59
N ARG A 112 -1.89 -12.41 -6.57
CA ARG A 112 -2.87 -11.32 -6.64
C ARG A 112 -4.31 -11.84 -6.51
N ALA A 113 -4.67 -12.85 -7.29
CA ALA A 113 -6.03 -13.41 -7.26
C ALA A 113 -6.44 -13.87 -5.86
N ALA A 114 -5.56 -14.61 -5.18
CA ALA A 114 -5.83 -15.09 -3.84
C ALA A 114 -5.88 -13.95 -2.78
N LEU A 115 -5.16 -12.84 -2.98
CA LEU A 115 -5.30 -11.65 -2.14
C LEU A 115 -6.63 -10.94 -2.44
N CYS A 116 -6.99 -10.77 -3.71
CA CYS A 116 -8.27 -10.20 -4.11
C CYS A 116 -9.47 -11.02 -3.59
N ASP A 117 -9.36 -12.34 -3.51
CA ASP A 117 -10.39 -13.19 -2.91
C ASP A 117 -10.59 -12.90 -1.41
N VAL A 118 -9.50 -12.63 -0.67
CA VAL A 118 -9.60 -12.19 0.73
C VAL A 118 -10.30 -10.83 0.81
N LEU A 119 -9.85 -9.85 0.02
CA LEU A 119 -10.43 -8.49 0.01
C LEU A 119 -11.89 -8.50 -0.43
N ARG A 120 -12.25 -9.31 -1.44
CA ARG A 120 -13.64 -9.48 -1.90
C ARG A 120 -14.55 -10.03 -0.83
N ARG A 121 -14.05 -10.89 0.03
CA ARG A 121 -14.82 -11.53 1.10
C ARG A 121 -14.91 -10.66 2.35
N GLU A 122 -13.78 -10.14 2.82
CA GLU A 122 -13.70 -9.41 4.09
C GLU A 122 -13.95 -7.90 3.92
N GLY A 123 -13.63 -7.33 2.76
CA GLY A 123 -13.72 -5.90 2.47
C GLY A 123 -12.55 -5.08 3.03
N ALA A 124 -12.41 -3.89 2.50
CA ALA A 124 -11.59 -2.79 3.01
C ALA A 124 -12.16 -1.49 2.43
N GLU A 125 -11.92 -0.36 3.07
CA GLU A 125 -12.40 0.93 2.57
C GLU A 125 -11.44 1.53 1.54
N LEU A 126 -10.14 1.15 1.59
CA LEU A 126 -9.14 1.65 0.64
C LEU A 126 -7.93 0.70 0.56
N VAL A 127 -7.35 0.59 -0.63
CA VAL A 127 -6.05 -0.03 -0.85
C VAL A 127 -5.07 1.03 -1.37
N LEU A 128 -3.94 1.22 -0.69
CA LEU A 128 -2.87 2.10 -1.13
C LEU A 128 -1.68 1.29 -1.60
N HIS A 129 -1.17 1.62 -2.78
CA HIS A 129 0.00 0.92 -3.33
C HIS A 129 0.88 1.85 -4.17
N GLY A 130 2.04 1.37 -4.57
CA GLY A 130 2.97 2.06 -5.47
C GLY A 130 3.34 1.19 -6.68
N HIS A 131 4.62 1.09 -6.97
CA HIS A 131 5.27 0.21 -7.97
C HIS A 131 4.95 0.52 -9.45
N ALA A 132 3.74 0.92 -9.80
CA ALA A 132 3.34 1.18 -11.18
C ALA A 132 3.99 2.43 -11.78
N ARG A 133 4.46 3.37 -10.94
CA ARG A 133 5.13 4.64 -11.28
C ARG A 133 4.24 5.70 -11.91
N ASP A 134 2.96 5.42 -12.06
CA ASP A 134 1.93 6.35 -12.50
C ASP A 134 0.94 6.60 -11.36
N ALA A 135 0.35 7.79 -11.34
CA ALA A 135 -0.77 8.08 -10.48
C ALA A 135 -2.02 7.48 -11.12
N ARG A 136 -2.61 6.49 -10.48
CA ARG A 136 -3.80 5.84 -10.99
C ARG A 136 -4.78 5.51 -9.89
N PHE A 137 -6.03 5.51 -10.27
CA PHE A 137 -7.14 5.10 -9.45
C PHE A 137 -7.80 3.89 -10.13
N ASP A 138 -7.80 2.76 -9.43
CA ASP A 138 -8.44 1.53 -9.85
C ASP A 138 -9.47 1.11 -8.80
N ALA A 139 -10.24 0.07 -9.09
CA ALA A 139 -11.11 -0.58 -8.11
C ALA A 139 -11.07 -2.09 -8.28
N ILE A 140 -11.25 -2.81 -7.18
CA ILE A 140 -11.41 -4.26 -7.16
C ILE A 140 -12.75 -4.63 -6.53
N ALA A 141 -13.22 -5.84 -6.75
CA ALA A 141 -14.46 -6.32 -6.15
C ALA A 141 -14.35 -6.37 -4.62
N GLY A 142 -15.33 -5.83 -3.93
CA GLY A 142 -15.53 -5.93 -2.49
C GLY A 142 -16.85 -6.66 -2.16
N PRO A 143 -17.16 -6.86 -0.86
CA PRO A 143 -18.34 -7.61 -0.45
C PRO A 143 -19.68 -6.87 -0.68
N GLN A 144 -19.68 -5.56 -0.60
CA GLN A 144 -20.89 -4.71 -0.75
C GLN A 144 -20.72 -3.67 -1.87
N ALA A 145 -19.50 -3.13 -2.02
CA ALA A 145 -19.16 -2.15 -3.03
C ALA A 145 -17.72 -2.40 -3.52
N PRO A 146 -17.34 -1.88 -4.70
CA PRO A 146 -15.96 -1.92 -5.14
C PRO A 146 -15.04 -1.25 -4.13
N ILE A 147 -13.86 -1.85 -3.90
CA ILE A 147 -12.82 -1.32 -3.03
C ILE A 147 -11.92 -0.42 -3.88
N PRO A 148 -11.82 0.89 -3.58
CA PRO A 148 -10.92 1.78 -4.30
C PRO A 148 -9.45 1.43 -4.04
N CYS A 149 -8.64 1.53 -5.11
CA CYS A 149 -7.21 1.28 -5.09
C CYS A 149 -6.49 2.51 -5.62
N LEU A 150 -5.65 3.13 -4.81
CA LEU A 150 -4.93 4.34 -5.16
C LEU A 150 -3.43 4.03 -5.28
N CYS A 151 -2.88 4.27 -6.47
CA CYS A 151 -1.44 4.20 -6.71
C CYS A 151 -0.79 5.57 -6.56
N VAL A 152 0.29 5.62 -5.82
CA VAL A 152 1.11 6.82 -5.66
C VAL A 152 2.47 6.59 -6.32
N PRO A 153 2.91 7.46 -7.26
CA PRO A 153 4.26 7.43 -7.80
C PRO A 153 5.32 7.68 -6.73
N SER A 154 6.58 7.53 -7.10
CA SER A 154 7.70 7.84 -6.21
C SER A 154 7.67 9.31 -5.77
N SER A 155 7.92 9.59 -4.50
CA SER A 155 8.05 10.96 -3.97
C SER A 155 9.39 11.63 -4.30
N SER A 156 10.32 10.93 -4.95
CA SER A 156 11.68 11.40 -5.26
C SER A 156 12.10 11.22 -6.72
N ALA A 157 11.20 10.72 -7.59
CA ALA A 157 11.51 10.49 -8.99
C ALA A 157 11.60 11.82 -9.76
N LEU A 158 12.57 11.92 -10.67
CA LEU A 158 12.59 12.98 -11.68
C LEU A 158 11.66 12.58 -12.84
N PRO A 159 10.92 13.55 -13.44
CA PRO A 159 10.07 13.26 -14.58
C PRO A 159 10.90 12.74 -15.77
N ASN A 160 10.40 11.72 -16.43
CA ASN A 160 10.98 11.16 -17.65
C ASN A 160 9.89 10.44 -18.45
N PRO A 161 10.14 9.98 -19.70
CA PRO A 161 9.13 9.31 -20.52
C PRO A 161 8.49 8.05 -19.91
N ARG A 162 9.03 7.51 -18.81
CA ARG A 162 8.56 6.30 -18.14
C ARG A 162 8.06 6.55 -16.71
N ASP A 163 8.16 7.78 -16.23
CA ASP A 163 7.84 8.14 -14.86
C ASP A 163 7.28 9.56 -14.82
N GLU A 164 6.14 9.74 -14.21
CA GLU A 164 5.48 11.05 -14.12
C GLU A 164 6.19 12.03 -13.16
N GLY A 165 7.25 11.57 -12.49
CA GLY A 165 7.99 12.35 -11.52
C GLY A 165 7.41 12.29 -10.11
N ALA A 166 8.04 13.04 -9.21
CA ALA A 166 7.73 12.97 -7.79
C ALA A 166 6.33 13.48 -7.46
N ARG A 167 5.59 12.67 -6.70
CA ARG A 167 4.26 12.99 -6.18
C ARG A 167 4.08 12.47 -4.76
N TRP A 168 3.19 13.11 -4.01
CA TRP A 168 2.64 12.60 -2.78
C TRP A 168 1.15 12.97 -2.68
N HIS A 169 0.41 12.19 -1.90
CA HIS A 169 -1.02 12.39 -1.71
C HIS A 169 -1.31 12.67 -0.24
N ARG A 170 -2.17 13.63 0.02
CA ARG A 170 -2.79 13.84 1.33
C ARG A 170 -4.22 13.29 1.28
N LEU A 171 -4.51 12.36 2.16
CA LEU A 171 -5.84 11.80 2.32
C LEU A 171 -6.46 12.38 3.58
N THR A 172 -7.62 13.02 3.46
CA THR A 172 -8.44 13.45 4.58
C THR A 172 -9.64 12.51 4.67
N LEU A 173 -9.71 11.75 5.77
CA LEU A 173 -10.79 10.80 5.99
C LEU A 173 -11.88 11.46 6.83
N SER A 174 -13.12 11.36 6.36
CA SER A 174 -14.30 11.80 7.09
C SER A 174 -15.35 10.68 7.08
N CYS A 175 -15.99 10.44 8.23
CA CYS A 175 -17.04 9.44 8.35
C CYS A 175 -18.26 10.05 9.02
N ALA A 176 -19.42 9.82 8.43
CA ALA A 176 -20.70 10.24 8.97
C ALA A 176 -21.78 9.21 8.59
N GLY A 177 -22.64 8.84 9.54
CA GLY A 177 -23.77 7.94 9.30
C GLY A 177 -23.39 6.55 8.78
N GLY A 178 -22.19 6.05 9.12
CA GLY A 178 -21.69 4.74 8.64
C GLY A 178 -21.06 4.77 7.26
N ALA A 179 -21.06 5.91 6.56
CA ALA A 179 -20.33 6.10 5.31
C ALA A 179 -19.02 6.85 5.57
N CYS A 180 -17.95 6.41 4.89
CA CYS A 180 -16.64 7.05 4.96
C CYS A 180 -16.26 7.59 3.58
N CYS A 181 -15.77 8.82 3.56
CA CYS A 181 -15.22 9.48 2.38
C CYS A 181 -13.75 9.78 2.59
N ALA A 182 -13.00 9.72 1.50
CA ALA A 182 -11.60 10.13 1.47
C ALA A 182 -11.41 11.24 0.42
N ASP A 183 -11.07 12.44 0.87
CA ASP A 183 -10.62 13.50 -0.02
C ASP A 183 -9.14 13.33 -0.30
N VAL A 184 -8.78 13.31 -1.57
CA VAL A 184 -7.39 13.09 -2.01
C VAL A 184 -6.83 14.35 -2.63
N GLU A 185 -5.90 15.00 -1.94
CA GLU A 185 -5.12 16.09 -2.49
C GLU A 185 -3.81 15.54 -3.08
N VAL A 186 -3.60 15.79 -4.36
CA VAL A 186 -2.39 15.37 -5.08
C VAL A 186 -1.41 16.54 -5.18
N ARG A 187 -0.16 16.30 -4.79
CA ARG A 187 0.95 17.23 -4.94
C ARG A 187 2.01 16.64 -5.87
N ARG A 188 2.42 17.38 -6.89
CA ARG A 188 3.48 17.01 -7.83
C ARG A 188 4.68 17.95 -7.70
N TRP A 189 5.87 17.42 -7.90
CA TRP A 189 7.08 18.25 -7.96
C TRP A 189 7.07 19.13 -9.19
N SER A 190 7.29 20.41 -9.01
CA SER A 190 7.48 21.39 -10.08
C SER A 190 8.95 21.83 -10.12
N THR A 191 9.64 21.50 -11.20
CA THR A 191 11.02 21.92 -11.40
C THR A 191 11.12 23.44 -11.52
N ALA A 192 10.11 24.09 -12.10
CA ALA A 192 10.08 25.55 -12.22
C ALA A 192 9.90 26.24 -10.86
N ALA A 193 9.01 25.70 -9.99
CA ALA A 193 8.74 26.25 -8.68
C ALA A 193 9.73 25.76 -7.59
N GLN A 194 10.54 24.74 -7.90
CA GLN A 194 11.39 24.02 -6.91
C GLN A 194 10.62 23.59 -5.66
N ALA A 195 9.35 23.18 -5.85
CA ALA A 195 8.43 22.85 -4.77
C ALA A 195 7.35 21.84 -5.23
N PHE A 196 6.70 21.22 -4.28
CA PHE A 196 5.48 20.46 -4.54
C PHE A 196 4.29 21.41 -4.69
N VAL A 197 3.64 21.40 -5.84
CA VAL A 197 2.48 22.21 -6.17
C VAL A 197 1.22 21.32 -6.32
N PRO A 198 0.01 21.87 -6.19
CA PRO A 198 -1.22 21.14 -6.52
C PRO A 198 -1.17 20.56 -7.93
N SER A 199 -1.72 19.37 -8.11
CA SER A 199 -1.77 18.69 -9.41
C SER A 199 -3.13 18.88 -10.08
#